data_d6ddb2102690fd8209279e5e18a9634d
#
_entry.id   d6ddb2102690fd8209279e5e18a9634d
#
_cell.length_a   1.000
_cell.length_b   1.000
_cell.length_c   1.000
_cell.angle_alpha   90.00
_cell.angle_beta   90.00
_cell.angle_gamma   90.00
#
_symmetry.space_group_name_H-M   'P 1'
#
loop_
_entity.id
_entity.type
_entity.pdbx_description
1 polymer ?
#
loop_
_entity_poly.entity_id
_entity_poly.type
_entity_poly.pdbx_seq_one_letter_code
_entity_poly.pdbx_strand_id
1 'polypeptide(L)'
;VKNVKLGTQSVAINQNSDKKLYFKKLDNIFLAKPGETVTAAIDWSGVWMHGYAYLDKGNDGKFDVDYTSTGITDSKDLVAFSYYKDKNSAGSRASGDCGVGLPSFKIDDDMKPGIYRMRYKVDWDNVDPGGSTATGNYITNNGGGIVDVLVNIHNDNVDVYRATEENGGGLNGEILLANGKPVTGQTTPFG
;
A
#
# COMPACT_ATOMS: atom_id res chain seq x y z
N VAL A 1 10.40 9.24 3.82
CA VAL A 1 9.35 8.42 4.45
C VAL A 1 9.86 7.88 5.77
N LYS A 2 9.11 8.07 6.84
CA LYS A 2 9.42 7.58 8.18
C LYS A 2 8.71 6.27 8.47
N ASN A 3 7.46 6.18 8.12
CA ASN A 3 6.68 4.94 8.18
C ASN A 3 5.52 4.97 7.18
N VAL A 4 4.96 3.81 6.93
CA VAL A 4 3.69 3.62 6.21
C VAL A 4 2.74 2.80 7.06
N LYS A 5 1.43 3.04 6.89
CA LYS A 5 0.38 2.43 7.70
C LYS A 5 -0.78 1.97 6.85
N LEU A 6 -1.43 0.90 7.32
CA LEU A 6 -2.76 0.49 6.87
C LEU A 6 -3.62 0.20 8.11
N GLY A 7 -4.65 1.01 8.33
CA GLY A 7 -5.39 0.99 9.60
C GLY A 7 -4.48 1.24 10.80
N THR A 8 -4.46 0.32 11.74
CA THR A 8 -3.60 0.36 12.94
C THR A 8 -2.22 -0.27 12.74
N GLN A 9 -2.01 -0.95 11.61
CA GLN A 9 -0.75 -1.62 11.28
C GLN A 9 0.26 -0.63 10.72
N SER A 10 1.54 -0.77 11.06
CA SER A 10 2.58 0.15 10.59
C SER A 10 3.93 -0.53 10.39
N VAL A 11 4.70 0.01 9.45
CA VAL A 11 6.08 -0.40 9.20
C VAL A 11 6.97 0.84 9.18
N ALA A 12 8.03 0.81 10.00
CA ALA A 12 9.04 1.87 10.02
C ALA A 12 9.95 1.74 8.79
N ILE A 13 10.20 2.85 8.12
CA ILE A 13 10.96 2.90 6.87
C ILE A 13 12.35 3.49 7.09
N ASN A 14 12.46 4.55 7.88
CA ASN A 14 13.72 5.25 8.18
C ASN A 14 14.48 5.65 6.91
N GLN A 15 13.78 6.28 5.96
CA GLN A 15 14.41 6.82 4.78
C GLN A 15 15.49 7.84 5.16
N ASN A 16 16.68 7.70 4.57
CA ASN A 16 17.73 8.70 4.74
C ASN A 16 17.33 10.00 4.07
N SER A 17 17.39 11.10 4.80
CA SER A 17 17.02 12.45 4.37
C SER A 17 17.87 12.99 3.22
N ASP A 18 19.06 12.43 3.01
CA ASP A 18 19.99 12.90 1.96
C ASP A 18 19.64 12.41 0.55
N LYS A 19 18.66 11.52 0.45
CA LYS A 19 18.23 10.99 -0.85
C LYS A 19 16.99 11.73 -1.35
N LYS A 20 17.12 12.41 -2.48
CA LYS A 20 16.01 13.08 -3.16
C LYS A 20 14.98 12.10 -3.69
N LEU A 21 15.41 10.92 -4.13
CA LEU A 21 14.57 9.85 -4.61
C LEU A 21 14.77 8.60 -3.75
N TYR A 22 13.69 7.97 -3.38
CA TYR A 22 13.72 6.79 -2.54
C TYR A 22 12.72 5.74 -3.04
N PHE A 23 13.20 4.54 -3.23
CA PHE A 23 12.36 3.38 -3.53
C PHE A 23 12.74 2.23 -2.62
N LYS A 24 11.75 1.61 -1.98
CA LYS A 24 11.95 0.42 -1.17
C LYS A 24 10.79 -0.55 -1.33
N LYS A 25 11.12 -1.79 -1.64
CA LYS A 25 10.19 -2.91 -1.64
C LYS A 25 10.42 -3.73 -0.38
N LEU A 26 9.36 -3.97 0.37
CA LEU A 26 9.38 -4.71 1.63
C LEU A 26 8.49 -5.94 1.52
N ASP A 27 8.81 -6.95 2.31
CA ASP A 27 7.99 -8.16 2.46
C ASP A 27 7.18 -8.16 3.76
N ASN A 28 7.06 -7.00 4.40
CA ASN A 28 6.12 -6.81 5.50
C ASN A 28 4.69 -6.96 4.99
N ILE A 29 3.86 -7.68 5.74
CA ILE A 29 2.49 -7.99 5.36
C ILE A 29 1.53 -7.27 6.29
N PHE A 30 0.65 -6.45 5.71
CA PHE A 30 -0.54 -5.91 6.36
C PHE A 30 -1.72 -6.84 6.13
N LEU A 31 -2.69 -6.81 7.01
CA LEU A 31 -3.92 -7.60 6.93
C LEU A 31 -5.09 -6.69 6.60
N ALA A 32 -5.95 -7.14 5.69
CA ALA A 32 -7.21 -6.48 5.37
C ALA A 32 -8.24 -7.53 4.92
N LYS A 33 -9.50 -7.11 4.83
CA LYS A 33 -10.62 -7.99 4.44
C LYS A 33 -11.36 -7.41 3.24
N PRO A 34 -11.95 -8.25 2.38
CA PRO A 34 -12.88 -7.77 1.38
C PRO A 34 -14.01 -6.95 2.04
N GLY A 35 -14.36 -5.82 1.45
CA GLY A 35 -15.40 -4.93 1.97
C GLY A 35 -15.00 -4.05 3.16
N GLU A 36 -13.83 -4.23 3.72
CA GLU A 36 -13.34 -3.42 4.84
C GLU A 36 -13.02 -2.00 4.39
N THR A 37 -13.41 -1.02 5.21
CA THR A 37 -12.97 0.37 5.03
C THR A 37 -11.74 0.61 5.87
N VAL A 38 -10.64 0.96 5.22
CA VAL A 38 -9.34 1.17 5.86
C VAL A 38 -8.75 2.52 5.47
N THR A 39 -7.80 2.99 6.24
CA THR A 39 -7.05 4.21 5.96
C THR A 39 -5.58 3.88 5.76
N ALA A 40 -5.05 4.26 4.60
CA ALA A 40 -3.61 4.29 4.38
C ALA A 40 -3.03 5.60 4.93
N ALA A 41 -1.83 5.55 5.46
CA ALA A 41 -1.11 6.75 5.87
C ALA A 41 0.38 6.65 5.55
N ILE A 42 0.97 7.80 5.23
CA ILE A 42 2.40 7.95 5.02
C ILE A 42 2.88 9.01 5.99
N ASP A 43 3.81 8.64 6.85
CA ASP A 43 4.49 9.59 7.70
C ASP A 43 5.73 10.10 6.97
N TRP A 44 5.72 11.36 6.63
CA TRP A 44 6.73 12.02 5.80
C TRP A 44 7.16 13.35 6.43
N SER A 45 8.39 13.75 6.19
CA SER A 45 8.85 15.12 6.48
C SER A 45 9.12 15.83 5.16
N GLY A 46 8.42 16.93 4.93
CA GLY A 46 8.55 17.74 3.74
C GLY A 46 7.36 18.68 3.58
N VAL A 47 7.45 19.58 2.62
CA VAL A 47 6.41 20.53 2.25
C VAL A 47 6.09 20.38 0.76
N TRP A 48 4.90 20.78 0.34
CA TRP A 48 4.42 20.73 -1.05
C TRP A 48 4.38 19.31 -1.62
N MET A 49 4.07 18.34 -0.78
CA MET A 49 4.03 16.94 -1.18
C MET A 49 2.63 16.50 -1.56
N HIS A 50 2.56 15.57 -2.50
CA HIS A 50 1.36 14.84 -2.87
C HIS A 50 1.50 13.39 -2.42
N GLY A 51 0.46 12.84 -1.83
CA GLY A 51 0.46 11.46 -1.32
C GLY A 51 -0.48 10.57 -2.11
N TYR A 52 -0.07 9.32 -2.31
CA TYR A 52 -0.82 8.32 -3.05
C TYR A 52 -0.70 6.96 -2.38
N ALA A 53 -1.77 6.21 -2.42
CA ALA A 53 -1.79 4.79 -2.05
C ALA A 53 -2.42 3.97 -3.17
N TYR A 54 -1.76 2.90 -3.55
CA TYR A 54 -2.21 1.98 -4.60
C TYR A 54 -2.28 0.57 -4.05
N LEU A 55 -3.25 -0.20 -4.52
CA LEU A 55 -3.38 -1.63 -4.27
C LEU A 55 -3.42 -2.33 -5.63
N ASP A 56 -2.44 -3.19 -5.92
CA ASP A 56 -2.38 -4.00 -7.14
C ASP A 56 -3.51 -5.03 -7.12
N LYS A 57 -4.72 -4.60 -7.50
CA LYS A 57 -5.94 -5.43 -7.44
C LYS A 57 -5.91 -6.56 -8.44
N GLY A 58 -5.26 -6.35 -9.58
CA GLY A 58 -5.05 -7.35 -10.60
C GLY A 58 -3.99 -8.40 -10.25
N ASN A 59 -3.18 -8.13 -9.23
CA ASN A 59 -2.02 -8.93 -8.83
C ASN A 59 -1.08 -9.25 -10.02
N ASP A 60 -0.92 -8.27 -10.90
CA ASP A 60 -0.11 -8.38 -12.12
C ASP A 60 1.25 -7.65 -12.02
N GLY A 61 1.52 -7.08 -10.85
CA GLY A 61 2.77 -6.36 -10.56
C GLY A 61 2.78 -4.91 -11.06
N LYS A 62 1.62 -4.37 -11.42
CA LYS A 62 1.46 -2.98 -11.83
C LYS A 62 0.55 -2.23 -10.87
N PHE A 63 0.60 -0.91 -10.95
CA PHE A 63 -0.29 -0.01 -10.22
C PHE A 63 -0.95 0.91 -11.24
N ASP A 64 -1.98 0.40 -11.88
CA ASP A 64 -2.64 1.07 -12.98
C ASP A 64 -3.52 2.22 -12.50
N VAL A 65 -3.53 3.29 -13.27
CA VAL A 65 -4.43 4.43 -13.13
C VAL A 65 -4.53 5.15 -14.47
N ASP A 66 -5.72 5.50 -14.89
CA ASP A 66 -5.93 6.31 -16.10
C ASP A 66 -6.12 7.77 -15.70
N TYR A 67 -5.35 8.64 -16.29
CA TYR A 67 -5.40 10.07 -16.02
C TYR A 67 -4.97 10.91 -17.23
N THR A 68 -5.39 12.15 -17.21
CA THR A 68 -5.05 13.17 -18.21
C THR A 68 -4.49 14.41 -17.49
N SER A 69 -4.12 15.43 -18.23
CA SER A 69 -3.73 16.73 -17.68
C SER A 69 -4.82 17.40 -16.84
N THR A 70 -6.08 16.96 -16.98
CA THR A 70 -7.22 17.50 -16.23
C THR A 70 -7.58 16.69 -15.00
N GLY A 71 -6.97 15.53 -14.80
CA GLY A 71 -7.17 14.69 -13.63
C GLY A 71 -7.33 13.20 -13.93
N ILE A 72 -7.65 12.45 -12.88
CA ILE A 72 -7.88 11.01 -12.93
C ILE A 72 -9.20 10.73 -13.63
N THR A 73 -9.17 9.87 -14.64
CA THR A 73 -10.35 9.42 -15.40
C THR A 73 -10.83 8.05 -14.95
N ASP A 74 -9.92 7.18 -14.50
CA ASP A 74 -10.21 5.90 -13.84
C ASP A 74 -9.12 5.61 -12.81
N SER A 75 -9.50 5.45 -11.55
CA SER A 75 -8.55 5.26 -10.45
C SER A 75 -7.94 3.87 -10.41
N LYS A 76 -8.62 2.85 -10.92
CA LYS A 76 -8.15 1.45 -10.95
C LYS A 76 -7.50 1.03 -9.63
N ASP A 77 -6.17 0.91 -9.60
CA ASP A 77 -5.39 0.51 -8.42
C ASP A 77 -5.11 1.66 -7.45
N LEU A 78 -5.30 2.91 -7.86
CA LEU A 78 -5.15 4.07 -6.98
C LEU A 78 -6.32 4.14 -6.01
N VAL A 79 -6.10 3.74 -4.77
CA VAL A 79 -7.16 3.62 -3.74
C VAL A 79 -7.34 4.88 -2.91
N ALA A 80 -6.30 5.69 -2.76
CA ALA A 80 -6.39 6.99 -2.09
C ALA A 80 -5.31 7.95 -2.58
N PHE A 81 -5.64 9.24 -2.60
CA PHE A 81 -4.66 10.32 -2.85
C PHE A 81 -5.00 11.59 -2.07
N SER A 82 -4.01 12.42 -1.89
CA SER A 82 -4.15 13.74 -1.29
C SER A 82 -3.16 14.71 -1.96
N TYR A 83 -3.67 15.75 -2.59
CA TYR A 83 -2.85 16.78 -3.23
C TYR A 83 -2.61 17.95 -2.27
N TYR A 84 -1.40 18.46 -2.27
CA TYR A 84 -1.06 19.62 -1.46
C TYR A 84 -1.97 20.81 -1.78
N LYS A 85 -2.64 21.33 -0.75
CA LYS A 85 -3.58 22.47 -0.83
C LYS A 85 -4.70 22.37 -1.86
N ASP A 86 -4.94 21.16 -2.38
CA ASP A 86 -5.98 20.90 -3.36
C ASP A 86 -6.88 19.76 -2.86
N LYS A 87 -7.49 19.02 -3.75
CA LYS A 87 -8.42 17.92 -3.47
C LYS A 87 -7.72 16.64 -3.02
N ASN A 88 -8.49 15.80 -2.36
CA ASN A 88 -8.15 14.41 -2.09
C ASN A 88 -9.16 13.45 -2.76
N SER A 89 -8.91 12.15 -2.66
CA SER A 89 -9.76 11.13 -3.26
C SER A 89 -11.19 11.06 -2.70
N ALA A 90 -11.46 11.70 -1.57
CA ALA A 90 -12.83 11.87 -1.04
C ALA A 90 -13.55 13.12 -1.59
N GLY A 91 -12.93 13.84 -2.52
CA GLY A 91 -13.48 15.07 -3.09
C GLY A 91 -13.36 16.30 -2.18
N SER A 92 -12.76 16.17 -1.02
CA SER A 92 -12.53 17.28 -0.09
C SER A 92 -11.16 17.91 -0.35
N ARG A 93 -11.00 19.17 0.14
CA ARG A 93 -9.68 19.79 0.14
C ARG A 93 -8.78 19.08 1.14
N ALA A 94 -7.61 18.69 0.70
CA ALA A 94 -6.59 18.12 1.57
C ALA A 94 -6.14 19.15 2.61
N SER A 95 -5.96 18.71 3.86
CA SER A 95 -5.45 19.54 4.95
C SER A 95 -3.95 19.40 5.08
N GLY A 96 -3.24 20.54 5.11
CA GLY A 96 -1.79 20.55 5.34
C GLY A 96 -0.96 19.93 4.19
N ASP A 97 0.23 19.50 4.54
CA ASP A 97 1.11 18.78 3.62
C ASP A 97 0.65 17.33 3.47
N CYS A 98 0.91 16.71 2.34
CA CYS A 98 0.56 15.32 2.12
C CYS A 98 1.41 14.38 3.00
N GLY A 99 1.07 13.12 2.97
CA GLY A 99 1.75 12.09 3.74
C GLY A 99 1.06 11.79 5.08
N VAL A 100 0.19 12.68 5.51
CA VAL A 100 -0.66 12.50 6.69
C VAL A 100 -2.11 12.61 6.26
N GLY A 101 -2.92 11.61 6.61
CA GLY A 101 -4.37 11.70 6.43
C GLY A 101 -4.85 11.53 4.99
N LEU A 102 -4.35 10.54 4.28
CA LEU A 102 -5.05 10.03 3.09
C LEU A 102 -6.47 9.64 3.47
N PRO A 103 -7.49 9.92 2.64
CA PRO A 103 -8.85 9.48 2.91
C PRO A 103 -8.95 7.96 3.03
N SER A 104 -9.89 7.50 3.84
CA SER A 104 -10.24 6.09 3.90
C SER A 104 -10.76 5.61 2.54
N PHE A 105 -10.50 4.35 2.25
CA PHE A 105 -11.00 3.67 1.06
C PHE A 105 -11.54 2.30 1.44
N LYS A 106 -12.37 1.74 0.57
CA LYS A 106 -12.91 0.40 0.76
C LYS A 106 -12.09 -0.61 -0.04
N ILE A 107 -11.72 -1.71 0.59
CA ILE A 107 -11.25 -2.90 -0.11
C ILE A 107 -12.45 -3.47 -0.89
N ASP A 108 -12.29 -3.76 -2.17
CA ASP A 108 -13.39 -4.23 -3.00
C ASP A 108 -14.03 -5.50 -2.41
N ASP A 109 -15.36 -5.58 -2.42
CA ASP A 109 -16.11 -6.69 -1.82
C ASP A 109 -15.82 -8.05 -2.47
N ASP A 110 -15.47 -8.03 -3.74
CA ASP A 110 -15.19 -9.20 -4.56
C ASP A 110 -13.71 -9.58 -4.64
N MET A 111 -12.87 -8.86 -3.91
CA MET A 111 -11.44 -9.12 -3.89
C MET A 111 -11.16 -10.52 -3.33
N LYS A 112 -10.43 -11.33 -4.07
CA LYS A 112 -10.15 -12.71 -3.68
C LYS A 112 -9.15 -12.74 -2.51
N PRO A 113 -9.29 -13.70 -1.58
CA PRO A 113 -8.24 -13.95 -0.61
C PRO A 113 -6.89 -14.23 -1.28
N GLY A 114 -5.85 -13.61 -0.74
CA GLY A 114 -4.50 -13.74 -1.31
C GLY A 114 -3.56 -12.63 -0.86
N ILE A 115 -2.33 -12.70 -1.35
CA ILE A 115 -1.29 -11.72 -1.09
C ILE A 115 -1.20 -10.78 -2.28
N TYR A 116 -1.34 -9.49 -1.99
CA TYR A 116 -1.32 -8.41 -2.96
C TYR A 116 -0.19 -7.43 -2.64
N ARG A 117 0.24 -6.64 -3.62
CA ARG A 117 1.20 -5.56 -3.41
C ARG A 117 0.45 -4.24 -3.19
N MET A 118 0.87 -3.49 -2.18
CA MET A 118 0.41 -2.12 -1.93
C MET A 118 1.59 -1.17 -2.05
N ARG A 119 1.37 -0.05 -2.73
CA ARG A 119 2.35 1.02 -2.92
C ARG A 119 1.92 2.28 -2.21
N TYR A 120 2.86 2.88 -1.51
CA TYR A 120 2.77 4.24 -0.97
C TYR A 120 3.74 5.12 -1.74
N LYS A 121 3.24 6.23 -2.26
CA LYS A 121 4.05 7.21 -2.99
C LYS A 121 3.87 8.57 -2.39
N VAL A 122 4.97 9.29 -2.21
CA VAL A 122 5.01 10.71 -1.90
C VAL A 122 5.81 11.39 -2.97
N ASP A 123 5.27 12.44 -3.60
CA ASP A 123 5.89 13.16 -4.71
C ASP A 123 5.84 14.67 -4.47
N TRP A 124 6.90 15.37 -4.84
CA TRP A 124 7.05 16.80 -4.57
C TRP A 124 6.59 17.64 -5.75
N ASP A 125 5.81 18.69 -5.43
CA ASP A 125 5.41 19.81 -6.28
C ASP A 125 4.45 19.46 -7.44
N ASN A 126 4.73 18.49 -8.27
CA ASN A 126 3.87 18.15 -9.39
C ASN A 126 2.89 17.03 -9.06
N VAL A 127 1.65 17.23 -9.45
CA VAL A 127 0.63 16.17 -9.41
C VAL A 127 0.94 15.13 -10.47
N ASP A 128 1.27 13.93 -10.04
CA ASP A 128 1.49 12.78 -10.90
C ASP A 128 0.88 11.53 -10.26
N PRO A 129 -0.36 11.17 -10.63
CA PRO A 129 -1.02 10.00 -10.09
C PRO A 129 -0.50 8.67 -10.66
N GLY A 130 0.43 8.68 -11.60
CA GLY A 130 1.02 7.46 -12.13
C GLY A 130 1.74 6.65 -11.08
N GLY A 131 1.43 5.35 -11.01
CA GLY A 131 2.05 4.44 -10.05
C GLY A 131 2.86 3.30 -10.65
N SER A 132 2.87 3.22 -11.87
CA SER A 132 2.87 2.23 -12.89
C SER A 132 3.67 0.96 -12.80
N THR A 133 4.89 0.79 -12.49
CA THR A 133 5.52 -0.53 -12.61
C THR A 133 6.20 -1.03 -11.35
N ALA A 134 6.27 -2.35 -11.19
CA ALA A 134 6.94 -3.01 -10.08
C ALA A 134 8.43 -2.63 -9.93
N THR A 135 9.03 -2.03 -10.94
CA THR A 135 10.44 -1.63 -10.96
C THR A 135 10.64 -0.14 -11.23
N GLY A 136 9.57 0.58 -11.56
CA GLY A 136 9.64 1.99 -11.92
C GLY A 136 9.60 2.90 -10.72
N ASN A 137 10.54 3.79 -10.65
CA ASN A 137 10.49 4.94 -9.77
C ASN A 137 9.79 6.07 -10.53
N TYR A 138 8.50 6.24 -10.29
CA TYR A 138 7.69 7.30 -10.90
C TYR A 138 7.58 8.52 -10.00
N ILE A 139 8.69 8.95 -9.50
CA ILE A 139 8.83 10.27 -8.90
C ILE A 139 9.40 11.16 -10.00
N THR A 140 8.56 12.04 -10.52
CA THR A 140 8.85 12.81 -11.71
C THR A 140 9.81 13.96 -11.47
N ASN A 141 9.99 14.37 -10.23
CA ASN A 141 10.77 15.55 -9.90
C ASN A 141 11.81 15.36 -8.81
N ASN A 142 11.97 16.36 -8.01
CA ASN A 142 13.17 16.62 -7.21
C ASN A 142 13.21 15.89 -5.87
N GLY A 143 12.16 15.19 -5.51
CA GLY A 143 12.15 14.52 -4.21
C GLY A 143 10.88 13.77 -3.97
N GLY A 144 11.00 12.69 -3.23
CA GLY A 144 9.87 11.85 -2.91
C GLY A 144 10.32 10.48 -2.42
N GLY A 145 9.36 9.59 -2.31
CA GLY A 145 9.62 8.22 -1.91
C GLY A 145 8.51 7.28 -2.33
N ILE A 146 8.91 6.08 -2.69
CA ILE A 146 8.00 4.97 -2.97
C ILE A 146 8.36 3.85 -2.01
N VAL A 147 7.34 3.30 -1.36
CA VAL A 147 7.45 2.13 -0.50
C VAL A 147 6.38 1.13 -0.87
N ASP A 148 6.80 -0.07 -1.22
CA ASP A 148 5.91 -1.19 -1.47
C ASP A 148 5.92 -2.15 -0.29
N VAL A 149 4.74 -2.59 0.12
CA VAL A 149 4.52 -3.62 1.14
C VAL A 149 3.55 -4.67 0.60
N LEU A 150 3.40 -5.76 1.32
CA LEU A 150 2.38 -6.77 1.02
C LEU A 150 1.10 -6.50 1.81
N VAL A 151 -0.03 -6.88 1.25
CA VAL A 151 -1.32 -6.93 1.93
C VAL A 151 -1.90 -8.32 1.75
N ASN A 152 -2.20 -8.98 2.85
CA ASN A 152 -2.95 -10.23 2.83
C ASN A 152 -4.43 -9.91 2.95
N ILE A 153 -5.18 -10.14 1.89
CA ILE A 153 -6.64 -10.08 1.88
C ILE A 153 -7.15 -11.43 2.35
N HIS A 154 -7.91 -11.45 3.44
CA HIS A 154 -8.38 -12.69 4.07
C HIS A 154 -9.84 -12.58 4.51
N ASN A 155 -10.52 -13.72 4.65
CA ASN A 155 -11.88 -13.79 5.20
C ASN A 155 -11.86 -13.80 6.74
N ASP A 156 -13.00 -13.48 7.36
CA ASP A 156 -13.14 -13.37 8.81
C ASP A 156 -12.79 -14.63 9.62
N ASN A 157 -12.86 -15.79 8.98
CA ASN A 157 -12.60 -17.07 9.64
C ASN A 157 -11.17 -17.60 9.45
N VAL A 158 -10.27 -16.74 8.98
CA VAL A 158 -8.89 -17.13 8.70
C VAL A 158 -7.95 -16.32 9.59
N ASP A 159 -7.21 -17.02 10.44
CA ASP A 159 -6.14 -16.44 11.23
C ASP A 159 -4.83 -16.50 10.46
N VAL A 160 -4.04 -15.44 10.56
CA VAL A 160 -2.66 -15.45 10.06
C VAL A 160 -1.76 -15.94 11.19
N TYR A 161 -1.06 -16.99 10.92
CA TYR A 161 -0.15 -17.63 11.86
C TYR A 161 1.27 -17.56 11.32
N ARG A 162 2.17 -16.95 12.10
CA ARG A 162 3.58 -16.94 11.74
C ARG A 162 4.19 -18.29 12.05
N ALA A 163 4.62 -19.00 11.04
CA ALA A 163 5.27 -20.29 11.19
C ALA A 163 6.64 -20.12 11.88
N THR A 164 6.90 -20.96 12.85
CA THR A 164 8.19 -21.10 13.55
C THR A 164 8.69 -22.52 13.42
N GLU A 165 9.96 -22.76 13.70
CA GLU A 165 10.52 -24.11 13.70
C GLU A 165 9.78 -25.05 14.67
N GLU A 166 9.31 -24.53 15.80
CA GLU A 166 8.61 -25.32 16.83
C GLU A 166 7.25 -25.83 16.36
N ASN A 167 6.59 -25.12 15.44
CA ASN A 167 5.27 -25.52 14.95
C ASN A 167 5.29 -26.07 13.52
N GLY A 168 6.48 -26.43 13.01
CA GLY A 168 6.64 -27.11 11.73
C GLY A 168 6.62 -26.19 10.52
N GLY A 169 6.68 -24.87 10.72
CA GLY A 169 6.82 -23.90 9.63
C GLY A 169 8.28 -23.55 9.37
N GLY A 170 8.57 -23.09 8.17
CA GLY A 170 9.88 -22.51 7.85
C GLY A 170 10.08 -21.16 8.54
N LEU A 171 11.33 -20.79 8.74
CA LEU A 171 11.79 -19.64 9.54
C LEU A 171 11.20 -18.28 9.17
N ASN A 172 10.56 -18.10 8.02
CA ASN A 172 10.01 -16.83 7.55
C ASN A 172 8.65 -16.96 6.87
N GLY A 173 7.95 -18.07 7.09
CA GLY A 173 6.64 -18.31 6.50
C GLY A 173 5.48 -17.79 7.36
N GLU A 174 4.42 -17.36 6.70
CA GLU A 174 3.11 -17.19 7.31
C GLU A 174 2.16 -18.21 6.72
N ILE A 175 1.38 -18.86 7.57
CA ILE A 175 0.37 -19.82 7.17
C ILE A 175 -0.99 -19.26 7.54
N LEU A 176 -1.92 -19.27 6.62
CA LEU A 176 -3.31 -18.97 6.93
C LEU A 176 -3.95 -20.17 7.59
N LEU A 177 -4.54 -19.95 8.75
CA LEU A 177 -5.26 -20.97 9.49
C LEU A 177 -6.76 -20.64 9.52
N ALA A 178 -7.57 -21.68 9.37
CA ALA A 178 -8.99 -21.61 9.68
C ALA A 178 -9.25 -22.58 10.84
N ASN A 179 -9.80 -22.08 11.95
CA ASN A 179 -10.06 -22.87 13.16
C ASN A 179 -8.81 -23.63 13.65
N GLY A 180 -7.64 -22.97 13.60
CA GLY A 180 -6.36 -23.55 14.05
C GLY A 180 -5.78 -24.62 13.12
N LYS A 181 -6.32 -24.79 11.91
CA LYS A 181 -5.82 -25.74 10.90
C LYS A 181 -5.41 -25.00 9.63
N PRO A 182 -4.34 -25.46 8.95
CA PRO A 182 -3.96 -24.88 7.66
C PRO A 182 -5.12 -24.89 6.67
N VAL A 183 -5.29 -23.77 5.95
CA VAL A 183 -6.30 -23.67 4.89
C VAL A 183 -5.92 -24.62 3.76
N THR A 184 -6.88 -25.46 3.35
CA THR A 184 -6.65 -26.43 2.28
C THR A 184 -6.22 -25.74 0.98
N GLY A 185 -5.18 -26.27 0.36
CA GLY A 185 -4.63 -25.73 -0.89
C GLY A 185 -3.60 -24.62 -0.73
N GLN A 186 -3.34 -24.21 0.49
CA GLN A 186 -2.24 -23.27 0.75
C GLN A 186 -0.93 -24.05 0.85
N THR A 187 -0.01 -23.75 -0.04
CA THR A 187 1.38 -24.16 0.09
C THR A 187 2.08 -23.18 1.01
N THR A 188 2.97 -23.66 1.84
CA THR A 188 3.89 -22.78 2.53
C THR A 188 4.66 -21.97 1.49
N PRO A 189 4.96 -20.69 1.74
CA PRO A 189 5.68 -19.84 0.77
C PRO A 189 7.05 -20.40 0.36
N PHE A 190 7.44 -21.50 0.93
CA PHE A 190 8.76 -22.15 0.77
C PHE A 190 8.66 -23.64 0.44
N GLY A 191 7.50 -24.11 0.03
CA GLY A 191 7.32 -25.48 -0.47
C GLY A 191 7.67 -25.63 -1.93
#